data_a1861833f41f2490d18b8c8f6402acb2
#
_entry.id   a1861833f41f2490d18b8c8f6402acb2
#
_cell.length_a   1.000
_cell.length_b   1.000
_cell.length_c   1.000
_cell.angle_alpha   90.00
_cell.angle_beta   90.00
_cell.angle_gamma   90.00
#
_symmetry.space_group_name_H-M   'P 1'
#
loop_
_entity.id
_entity.type
_entity.pdbx_description
1 polymer ?
#
loop_
_entity_poly.entity_id
_entity_poly.type
_entity_poly.pdbx_seq_one_letter_code
_entity_poly.pdbx_strand_id
1 'polypeptide(L)'
;MRRHQFESYLDKVFDFSARVEALPEGRRYPQHSGKKIFDAVFLGAACQFPALHRIETECRQGVFSKRIGALSEDTLGYALARYDPDAVLALSCALSRQCKRNGLFRSPWARGRIVAAVDGIEICSSFVRSCEDCMERRVHHVVDGELREQIQYYHRISVVTVVSSAFPIPLGIRFQKNGENEVACSLALLQELLERLGCRFLDLLVADALYLQAPFVAAVEALGLDWVINLKDNQPELLAEARRILPSEGSADPQELQLWHAPQVHWLVTDRTVGVVKTVRSIEYRRQLVRRDELGRKHAEKETVLETSTNFYASNLELGSIPPVFIHQLGRSRWIIDSEVFQTMTTEGHLKKPSVHQGRGQALMVLTWIRVLAFTLTLVFFHRHVRSHFKNCSLGLCDLARRLAYQFLVPRPDSS
;
A
#
# COMPACT_ATOMS: atom_id res chain seq x y z
N MET A 1 -18.86 -18.58 -10.65
CA MET A 1 -18.05 -17.74 -11.57
C MET A 1 -17.97 -18.44 -12.91
N ARG A 2 -18.27 -17.77 -14.03
CA ARG A 2 -18.12 -18.35 -15.37
C ARG A 2 -16.62 -18.52 -15.69
N ARG A 3 -16.28 -19.49 -16.57
CA ARG A 3 -14.88 -19.77 -16.96
C ARG A 3 -14.21 -18.51 -17.53
N HIS A 4 -12.95 -18.24 -17.17
CA HIS A 4 -12.10 -17.16 -17.68
C HIS A 4 -12.56 -15.71 -17.40
N GLN A 5 -13.42 -15.50 -16.40
CA GLN A 5 -13.96 -14.14 -16.13
C GLN A 5 -12.88 -13.12 -15.74
N PHE A 6 -11.83 -13.52 -14.99
CA PHE A 6 -10.84 -12.58 -14.51
C PHE A 6 -10.03 -11.95 -15.66
N GLU A 7 -9.40 -12.79 -16.50
CA GLU A 7 -8.58 -12.29 -17.59
C GLU A 7 -9.42 -11.60 -18.67
N SER A 8 -10.56 -12.17 -19.03
CA SER A 8 -11.50 -11.53 -19.97
C SER A 8 -12.01 -10.17 -19.43
N TYR A 9 -12.16 -10.05 -18.12
CA TYR A 9 -12.48 -8.76 -17.49
C TYR A 9 -11.32 -7.78 -17.63
N LEU A 10 -10.08 -8.22 -17.36
CA LEU A 10 -8.90 -7.37 -17.47
C LEU A 10 -8.68 -6.91 -18.91
N ASP A 11 -8.84 -7.79 -19.88
CA ASP A 11 -8.70 -7.46 -21.30
C ASP A 11 -9.81 -6.49 -21.76
N LYS A 12 -11.05 -6.77 -21.40
CA LYS A 12 -12.19 -5.92 -21.79
C LYS A 12 -12.12 -4.51 -21.18
N VAL A 13 -11.68 -4.41 -19.92
CA VAL A 13 -11.71 -3.14 -19.17
C VAL A 13 -10.42 -2.36 -19.33
N PHE A 14 -9.28 -3.05 -19.39
CA PHE A 14 -7.96 -2.45 -19.30
C PHE A 14 -7.08 -2.68 -20.53
N ASP A 15 -7.52 -3.50 -21.49
CA ASP A 15 -6.68 -3.94 -22.61
C ASP A 15 -5.36 -4.55 -22.11
N PHE A 16 -5.48 -5.36 -21.04
CA PHE A 16 -4.34 -5.75 -20.22
C PHE A 16 -3.33 -6.62 -20.99
N SER A 17 -3.81 -7.63 -21.74
CA SER A 17 -2.95 -8.53 -22.50
C SER A 17 -2.11 -7.78 -23.53
N ALA A 18 -2.70 -6.85 -24.29
CA ALA A 18 -1.97 -6.06 -25.29
C ALA A 18 -0.93 -5.14 -24.65
N ARG A 19 -1.25 -4.54 -23.50
CA ARG A 19 -0.32 -3.69 -22.76
C ARG A 19 0.86 -4.48 -22.18
N VAL A 20 0.61 -5.69 -21.68
CA VAL A 20 1.67 -6.58 -21.20
C VAL A 20 2.56 -7.07 -22.33
N GLU A 21 1.99 -7.36 -23.50
CA GLU A 21 2.74 -7.74 -24.69
C GLU A 21 3.69 -6.64 -25.19
N ALA A 22 3.28 -5.39 -25.01
CA ALA A 22 4.08 -4.22 -25.39
C ALA A 22 5.19 -3.87 -24.39
N LEU A 23 5.29 -4.55 -23.24
CA LEU A 23 6.35 -4.27 -22.27
C LEU A 23 7.73 -4.65 -22.82
N PRO A 24 8.70 -3.72 -22.82
CA PRO A 24 10.05 -4.02 -23.23
C PRO A 24 10.73 -4.99 -22.26
N GLU A 25 11.38 -5.99 -22.80
CA GLU A 25 12.13 -6.99 -22.07
C GLU A 25 13.47 -7.24 -22.76
N GLY A 26 14.57 -7.07 -22.01
CA GLY A 26 15.92 -7.03 -22.55
C GLY A 26 16.61 -8.38 -22.74
N ARG A 27 15.91 -9.53 -22.78
CA ARG A 27 16.52 -10.83 -23.08
C ARG A 27 16.90 -10.95 -24.56
N ARG A 28 18.09 -11.48 -24.83
CA ARG A 28 18.51 -11.86 -26.18
C ARG A 28 18.04 -13.30 -26.45
N TYR A 29 17.34 -13.52 -27.55
CA TYR A 29 16.86 -14.84 -28.00
C TYR A 29 16.03 -15.63 -26.95
N PRO A 30 14.93 -15.04 -26.44
CA PRO A 30 14.14 -15.68 -25.41
C PRO A 30 13.40 -16.91 -25.96
N GLN A 31 13.48 -18.07 -25.28
CA GLN A 31 12.70 -19.27 -25.61
C GLN A 31 11.20 -19.11 -25.27
N HIS A 32 10.90 -18.25 -24.31
CA HIS A 32 9.55 -17.92 -23.90
C HIS A 32 9.35 -16.41 -24.01
N SER A 33 8.20 -15.98 -24.53
CA SER A 33 7.88 -14.55 -24.65
C SER A 33 7.87 -13.85 -23.29
N GLY A 34 8.18 -12.55 -23.27
CA GLY A 34 8.06 -11.71 -22.07
C GLY A 34 6.65 -11.79 -21.50
N LYS A 35 5.62 -11.65 -22.35
CA LYS A 35 4.22 -11.79 -21.93
C LYS A 35 3.96 -13.08 -21.15
N LYS A 36 4.43 -14.24 -21.65
CA LYS A 36 4.26 -15.53 -20.96
C LYS A 36 4.85 -15.52 -19.56
N ILE A 37 6.04 -14.92 -19.38
CA ILE A 37 6.69 -14.79 -18.09
C ILE A 37 5.91 -13.84 -17.17
N PHE A 38 5.53 -12.66 -17.69
CA PHE A 38 4.75 -11.69 -16.93
C PHE A 38 3.41 -12.31 -16.47
N ASP A 39 2.68 -12.97 -17.38
CA ASP A 39 1.41 -13.63 -17.06
C ASP A 39 1.58 -14.70 -15.97
N ALA A 40 2.65 -15.51 -16.04
CA ALA A 40 2.93 -16.52 -15.01
C ALA A 40 3.10 -15.91 -13.62
N VAL A 41 3.90 -14.84 -13.51
CA VAL A 41 4.16 -14.16 -12.23
C VAL A 41 2.92 -13.39 -11.77
N PHE A 42 2.23 -12.69 -12.68
CA PHE A 42 1.03 -11.93 -12.38
C PHE A 42 -0.12 -12.83 -11.89
N LEU A 43 -0.41 -13.91 -12.62
CA LEU A 43 -1.44 -14.86 -12.23
C LEU A 43 -1.05 -15.63 -10.95
N GLY A 44 0.23 -15.95 -10.79
CA GLY A 44 0.76 -16.51 -9.55
C GLY A 44 0.54 -15.58 -8.35
N ALA A 45 0.79 -14.29 -8.52
CA ALA A 45 0.53 -13.28 -7.49
C ALA A 45 -0.98 -13.12 -7.21
N ALA A 46 -1.83 -13.12 -8.26
CA ALA A 46 -3.29 -13.07 -8.10
C ALA A 46 -3.86 -14.32 -7.39
N CYS A 47 -3.21 -15.47 -7.55
CA CYS A 47 -3.50 -16.72 -6.82
C CYS A 47 -2.80 -16.78 -5.44
N GLN A 48 -2.09 -15.73 -5.04
CA GLN A 48 -1.35 -15.64 -3.76
C GLN A 48 -0.27 -16.73 -3.62
N PHE A 49 0.42 -17.08 -4.70
CA PHE A 49 1.55 -18.01 -4.62
C PHE A 49 2.78 -17.30 -4.02
N PRO A 50 3.42 -17.91 -3.00
CA PRO A 50 4.42 -17.21 -2.19
C PRO A 50 5.76 -16.98 -2.89
N ALA A 51 6.14 -17.85 -3.83
CA ALA A 51 7.48 -17.88 -4.41
C ALA A 51 7.47 -18.28 -5.89
N LEU A 52 8.56 -17.95 -6.61
CA LEU A 52 8.74 -18.36 -8.00
C LEU A 52 8.80 -19.87 -8.15
N HIS A 53 9.40 -20.58 -7.19
CA HIS A 53 9.39 -22.05 -7.16
C HIS A 53 7.96 -22.62 -7.13
N ARG A 54 7.05 -21.99 -6.38
CA ARG A 54 5.64 -22.42 -6.41
C ARG A 54 5.02 -22.19 -7.78
N ILE A 55 5.32 -21.05 -8.43
CA ILE A 55 4.85 -20.76 -9.78
C ILE A 55 5.40 -21.79 -10.77
N GLU A 56 6.68 -22.17 -10.67
CA GLU A 56 7.29 -23.26 -11.47
C GLU A 56 6.52 -24.56 -11.31
N THR A 57 6.25 -24.98 -10.07
CA THR A 57 5.50 -26.22 -9.78
C THR A 57 4.13 -26.18 -10.46
N GLU A 58 3.42 -25.06 -10.35
CA GLU A 58 2.10 -24.89 -10.96
C GLU A 58 2.14 -24.83 -12.49
N CYS A 59 3.22 -24.31 -13.07
CA CYS A 59 3.45 -24.31 -14.52
C CYS A 59 3.78 -25.71 -15.06
N ARG A 60 4.50 -26.53 -14.30
CA ARG A 60 4.89 -27.88 -14.73
C ARG A 60 3.76 -28.89 -14.62
N GLN A 61 3.06 -28.93 -13.50
CA GLN A 61 2.09 -29.98 -13.19
C GLN A 61 0.84 -29.52 -12.42
N GLY A 62 0.69 -28.22 -12.21
CA GLY A 62 -0.42 -27.65 -11.47
C GLY A 62 -1.40 -26.86 -12.33
N VAL A 63 -2.01 -25.84 -11.73
CA VAL A 63 -3.10 -25.04 -12.31
C VAL A 63 -2.71 -24.29 -13.58
N PHE A 64 -1.41 -24.02 -13.80
CA PHE A 64 -0.90 -23.32 -14.97
C PHE A 64 -0.36 -24.24 -16.07
N SER A 65 -0.31 -25.56 -15.86
CA SER A 65 0.34 -26.50 -16.79
C SER A 65 -0.26 -26.47 -18.21
N LYS A 66 -1.56 -26.42 -18.32
CA LYS A 66 -2.28 -26.38 -19.63
C LYS A 66 -2.34 -24.98 -20.23
N ARG A 67 -2.18 -23.94 -19.41
CA ARG A 67 -2.41 -22.55 -19.81
C ARG A 67 -1.13 -21.82 -20.15
N ILE A 68 -0.13 -21.96 -19.32
CA ILE A 68 1.19 -21.30 -19.43
C ILE A 68 2.21 -22.33 -19.92
N GLY A 69 2.11 -23.58 -19.43
CA GLY A 69 3.08 -24.63 -19.69
C GLY A 69 4.36 -24.44 -18.87
N ALA A 70 5.32 -25.35 -19.03
CA ALA A 70 6.52 -25.41 -18.22
C ALA A 70 7.36 -24.11 -18.28
N LEU A 71 7.74 -23.64 -17.08
CA LEU A 71 8.67 -22.55 -16.84
C LEU A 71 9.45 -22.91 -15.57
N SER A 72 10.76 -22.63 -15.53
CA SER A 72 11.59 -22.77 -14.33
C SER A 72 11.66 -21.47 -13.54
N GLU A 73 11.89 -21.57 -12.21
CA GLU A 73 12.09 -20.39 -11.36
C GLU A 73 13.28 -19.54 -11.82
N ASP A 74 14.35 -20.19 -12.31
CA ASP A 74 15.52 -19.49 -12.86
C ASP A 74 15.15 -18.68 -14.10
N THR A 75 14.32 -19.22 -14.99
CA THR A 75 13.82 -18.50 -16.17
C THR A 75 12.97 -17.31 -15.75
N LEU A 76 12.11 -17.48 -14.75
CA LEU A 76 11.29 -16.40 -14.21
C LEU A 76 12.17 -15.30 -13.60
N GLY A 77 13.10 -15.65 -12.71
CA GLY A 77 14.01 -14.70 -12.06
C GLY A 77 14.92 -13.98 -13.05
N TYR A 78 15.47 -14.71 -14.04
CA TYR A 78 16.30 -14.15 -15.10
C TYR A 78 15.53 -13.13 -15.95
N ALA A 79 14.30 -13.42 -16.29
CA ALA A 79 13.45 -12.52 -17.07
C ALA A 79 13.04 -11.28 -16.25
N LEU A 80 12.64 -11.46 -14.99
CA LEU A 80 12.28 -10.35 -14.11
C LEU A 80 13.41 -9.31 -13.97
N ALA A 81 14.67 -9.75 -13.96
CA ALA A 81 15.82 -8.87 -13.93
C ALA A 81 16.06 -8.06 -15.23
N ARG A 82 15.26 -8.27 -16.26
CA ARG A 82 15.41 -7.68 -17.60
C ARG A 82 14.21 -6.92 -18.12
N TYR A 83 13.12 -6.91 -17.35
CA TYR A 83 12.06 -5.93 -17.59
C TYR A 83 12.53 -4.54 -17.23
N ASP A 84 12.04 -3.56 -17.97
CA ASP A 84 12.21 -2.16 -17.63
C ASP A 84 11.21 -1.77 -16.51
N PRO A 85 11.67 -1.42 -15.29
CA PRO A 85 10.80 -0.99 -14.21
C PRO A 85 9.95 0.24 -14.56
N ASP A 86 10.51 1.15 -15.38
CA ASP A 86 9.82 2.35 -15.85
C ASP A 86 8.62 2.02 -16.73
N ALA A 87 8.76 1.00 -17.59
CA ALA A 87 7.65 0.51 -18.40
C ALA A 87 6.54 -0.15 -17.55
N VAL A 88 6.92 -0.84 -16.46
CA VAL A 88 5.94 -1.40 -15.51
C VAL A 88 5.22 -0.29 -14.75
N LEU A 89 5.90 0.77 -14.34
CA LEU A 89 5.28 1.97 -13.76
C LEU A 89 4.34 2.64 -14.77
N ALA A 90 4.75 2.79 -16.03
CA ALA A 90 3.91 3.34 -17.08
C ALA A 90 2.63 2.50 -17.31
N LEU A 91 2.73 1.17 -17.24
CA LEU A 91 1.57 0.27 -17.23
C LEU A 91 0.64 0.58 -16.04
N SER A 92 1.17 0.67 -14.82
CA SER A 92 0.39 1.02 -13.63
C SER A 92 -0.34 2.35 -13.79
N CYS A 93 0.34 3.37 -14.30
CA CYS A 93 -0.27 4.67 -14.58
C CYS A 93 -1.40 4.59 -15.63
N ALA A 94 -1.23 3.80 -16.68
CA ALA A 94 -2.27 3.60 -17.69
C ALA A 94 -3.52 2.92 -17.10
N LEU A 95 -3.33 1.90 -16.25
CA LEU A 95 -4.41 1.22 -15.54
C LEU A 95 -5.11 2.17 -14.56
N SER A 96 -4.34 2.98 -13.83
CA SER A 96 -4.87 3.98 -12.89
C SER A 96 -5.72 5.05 -13.60
N ARG A 97 -5.30 5.52 -14.78
CA ARG A 97 -6.13 6.42 -15.61
C ARG A 97 -7.46 5.76 -16.01
N GLN A 98 -7.42 4.47 -16.34
CA GLN A 98 -8.65 3.73 -16.67
C GLN A 98 -9.55 3.58 -15.43
N CYS A 99 -8.98 3.31 -14.25
CA CYS A 99 -9.72 3.29 -12.99
C CYS A 99 -10.41 4.64 -12.72
N LYS A 100 -9.69 5.76 -12.90
CA LYS A 100 -10.25 7.11 -12.73
C LYS A 100 -11.39 7.37 -13.72
N ARG A 101 -11.21 7.04 -15.02
CA ARG A 101 -12.25 7.18 -16.05
C ARG A 101 -13.50 6.35 -15.73
N ASN A 102 -13.32 5.17 -15.17
CA ASN A 102 -14.41 4.28 -14.75
C ASN A 102 -15.06 4.70 -13.41
N GLY A 103 -14.68 5.85 -12.85
CA GLY A 103 -15.28 6.42 -11.65
C GLY A 103 -14.92 5.71 -10.35
N LEU A 104 -13.84 4.89 -10.32
CA LEU A 104 -13.49 4.11 -9.14
C LEU A 104 -12.96 4.97 -7.98
N PHE A 105 -12.42 6.15 -8.25
CA PHE A 105 -11.77 6.99 -7.24
C PHE A 105 -12.71 7.90 -6.47
N ARG A 106 -13.96 8.01 -6.92
CA ARG A 106 -14.94 8.91 -6.30
C ARG A 106 -15.75 8.19 -5.23
N SER A 107 -15.87 8.84 -4.09
CA SER A 107 -16.75 8.41 -3.01
C SER A 107 -17.49 9.61 -2.42
N PRO A 108 -18.74 9.44 -1.98
CA PRO A 108 -19.53 10.52 -1.38
C PRO A 108 -18.86 11.15 -0.15
N TRP A 109 -18.18 10.36 0.68
CA TRP A 109 -17.54 10.84 1.90
C TRP A 109 -16.40 11.83 1.62
N ALA A 110 -15.70 11.68 0.51
CA ALA A 110 -14.59 12.56 0.11
C ALA A 110 -15.05 13.84 -0.60
N ARG A 111 -16.37 14.09 -0.66
CA ARG A 111 -16.98 15.28 -1.29
C ARG A 111 -16.50 15.52 -2.72
N GLY A 112 -16.35 14.45 -3.48
CA GLY A 112 -15.89 14.50 -4.88
C GLY A 112 -14.37 14.64 -5.06
N ARG A 113 -13.60 14.80 -3.98
CA ARG A 113 -12.13 14.87 -4.02
C ARG A 113 -11.53 13.48 -4.17
N ILE A 114 -10.41 13.40 -4.88
CA ILE A 114 -9.59 12.20 -4.96
C ILE A 114 -8.46 12.35 -3.94
N VAL A 115 -8.56 11.57 -2.86
CA VAL A 115 -7.63 11.60 -1.74
C VAL A 115 -6.66 10.42 -1.86
N ALA A 116 -5.37 10.72 -1.79
CA ALA A 116 -4.32 9.71 -1.72
C ALA A 116 -3.64 9.71 -0.35
N ALA A 117 -3.28 8.53 0.14
CA ALA A 117 -2.36 8.36 1.26
C ALA A 117 -0.97 8.04 0.74
N VAL A 118 0.05 8.52 1.43
CA VAL A 118 1.45 8.14 1.21
C VAL A 118 2.03 7.60 2.50
N ASP A 119 2.77 6.48 2.36
CA ASP A 119 3.49 5.88 3.49
C ASP A 119 4.59 4.95 2.99
N GLY A 120 5.53 4.59 3.89
CA GLY A 120 6.64 3.69 3.62
C GLY A 120 6.50 2.35 4.32
N ILE A 121 7.00 1.29 3.68
CA ILE A 121 7.02 -0.06 4.28
C ILE A 121 8.34 -0.77 3.98
N GLU A 122 8.90 -1.45 4.98
CA GLU A 122 9.99 -2.40 4.79
C GLU A 122 9.44 -3.70 4.20
N ILE A 123 10.00 -4.13 3.05
CA ILE A 123 9.47 -5.28 2.31
C ILE A 123 10.29 -6.55 2.50
N CYS A 124 11.56 -6.44 2.81
CA CYS A 124 12.41 -7.58 3.11
C CYS A 124 13.60 -7.15 3.95
N SER A 125 14.13 -8.09 4.73
CA SER A 125 15.39 -7.94 5.42
C SER A 125 16.09 -9.30 5.54
N SER A 126 17.42 -9.28 5.56
CA SER A 126 18.25 -10.49 5.65
C SER A 126 19.59 -10.17 6.27
N PHE A 127 20.16 -11.13 7.02
CA PHE A 127 21.54 -11.08 7.50
C PHE A 127 22.52 -11.79 6.56
N VAL A 128 22.02 -12.49 5.55
CA VAL A 128 22.82 -13.35 4.65
C VAL A 128 22.69 -12.91 3.19
N ARG A 129 21.47 -12.56 2.76
CA ARG A 129 21.20 -12.20 1.37
C ARG A 129 21.27 -10.69 1.21
N SER A 130 22.00 -10.24 0.21
CA SER A 130 22.12 -8.82 -0.15
C SER A 130 22.14 -8.64 -1.66
N CYS A 131 21.81 -7.46 -2.11
CA CYS A 131 22.02 -6.98 -3.48
C CYS A 131 22.70 -5.60 -3.43
N GLU A 132 23.13 -5.08 -4.58
CA GLU A 132 23.82 -3.80 -4.69
C GLU A 132 22.98 -2.58 -4.25
N ASP A 133 21.64 -2.70 -4.28
CA ASP A 133 20.69 -1.65 -3.90
C ASP A 133 20.17 -1.78 -2.46
N CYS A 134 20.69 -2.72 -1.67
CA CYS A 134 20.28 -2.88 -0.28
C CYS A 134 20.68 -1.68 0.57
N MET A 135 19.78 -1.28 1.44
CA MET A 135 20.13 -0.46 2.61
C MET A 135 20.69 -1.36 3.70
N GLU A 136 21.54 -0.78 4.55
CA GLU A 136 22.21 -1.48 5.63
C GLU A 136 21.88 -0.85 6.97
N ARG A 137 21.74 -1.69 7.99
CA ARG A 137 21.68 -1.24 9.39
C ARG A 137 22.43 -2.20 10.29
N ARG A 138 23.06 -1.65 11.32
CA ARG A 138 23.69 -2.45 12.37
C ARG A 138 22.65 -2.86 13.39
N VAL A 139 22.56 -4.14 13.64
CA VAL A 139 21.64 -4.73 14.61
C VAL A 139 22.45 -5.44 15.68
N HIS A 140 22.19 -5.10 16.93
CA HIS A 140 22.80 -5.78 18.08
C HIS A 140 21.84 -6.86 18.57
N HIS A 141 22.32 -8.06 18.70
CA HIS A 141 21.56 -9.18 19.27
C HIS A 141 22.44 -10.01 20.18
N VAL A 142 21.82 -10.69 21.14
CA VAL A 142 22.54 -11.56 22.10
C VAL A 142 22.60 -12.97 21.51
N VAL A 143 23.81 -13.49 21.32
CA VAL A 143 24.08 -14.86 20.91
C VAL A 143 24.94 -15.49 22.00
N ASP A 144 24.49 -16.57 22.60
CA ASP A 144 25.19 -17.30 23.69
C ASP A 144 25.60 -16.40 24.87
N GLY A 145 24.78 -15.39 25.19
CA GLY A 145 25.02 -14.44 26.28
C GLY A 145 25.96 -13.28 25.94
N GLU A 146 26.51 -13.24 24.73
CA GLU A 146 27.35 -12.15 24.22
C GLU A 146 26.59 -11.22 23.27
N LEU A 147 26.79 -9.91 23.41
CA LEU A 147 26.27 -8.92 22.48
C LEU A 147 27.09 -8.95 21.19
N ARG A 148 26.46 -9.33 20.09
CA ARG A 148 27.12 -9.36 18.78
C ARG A 148 26.44 -8.33 17.86
N GLU A 149 27.27 -7.61 17.11
CA GLU A 149 26.84 -6.72 16.04
C GLU A 149 26.81 -7.48 14.72
N GLN A 150 25.72 -7.35 13.97
CA GLN A 150 25.57 -7.91 12.63
C GLN A 150 24.92 -6.90 11.69
N ILE A 151 25.40 -6.84 10.46
CA ILE A 151 24.80 -6.02 9.42
C ILE A 151 23.55 -6.72 8.90
N GLN A 152 22.42 -5.99 8.92
CA GLN A 152 21.17 -6.41 8.29
C GLN A 152 20.95 -5.61 7.03
N TYR A 153 20.79 -6.32 5.91
CA TYR A 153 20.46 -5.80 4.60
C TYR A 153 18.94 -5.73 4.45
N TYR A 154 18.41 -4.63 3.97
CA TYR A 154 16.96 -4.48 3.84
C TYR A 154 16.56 -3.57 2.68
N HIS A 155 15.30 -3.67 2.26
CA HIS A 155 14.67 -2.75 1.31
C HIS A 155 13.41 -2.14 1.89
N ARG A 156 13.18 -0.87 1.56
CA ARG A 156 11.94 -0.17 1.83
C ARG A 156 11.35 0.37 0.54
N ILE A 157 10.04 0.48 0.50
CA ILE A 157 9.32 1.15 -0.57
C ILE A 157 8.41 2.22 0.00
N SER A 158 8.28 3.33 -0.72
CA SER A 158 7.18 4.27 -0.56
C SER A 158 6.04 3.86 -1.46
N VAL A 159 4.81 4.05 -1.01
CA VAL A 159 3.59 3.71 -1.74
C VAL A 159 2.64 4.90 -1.72
N VAL A 160 2.05 5.23 -2.86
CA VAL A 160 0.94 6.18 -2.97
C VAL A 160 -0.32 5.42 -3.32
N THR A 161 -1.36 5.56 -2.50
CA THR A 161 -2.62 4.82 -2.60
C THR A 161 -3.81 5.76 -2.58
N VAL A 162 -4.74 5.62 -3.53
CA VAL A 162 -6.05 6.31 -3.44
C VAL A 162 -6.86 5.67 -2.32
N VAL A 163 -7.27 6.48 -1.35
CA VAL A 163 -8.05 6.07 -0.18
C VAL A 163 -9.48 6.62 -0.17
N SER A 164 -9.81 7.51 -1.09
CA SER A 164 -11.17 8.04 -1.25
C SER A 164 -12.13 7.09 -1.98
N SER A 165 -11.63 6.03 -2.57
CA SER A 165 -12.45 5.01 -3.26
C SER A 165 -13.12 4.05 -2.27
N ALA A 166 -14.02 3.20 -2.78
CA ALA A 166 -14.71 2.18 -1.98
C ALA A 166 -13.76 1.06 -1.45
N PHE A 167 -12.55 0.99 -1.96
CA PHE A 167 -11.45 0.10 -1.58
C PHE A 167 -10.14 0.76 -2.01
N PRO A 168 -9.01 0.49 -1.33
CA PRO A 168 -7.75 1.17 -1.64
C PRO A 168 -7.22 0.77 -3.02
N ILE A 169 -6.66 1.76 -3.74
CA ILE A 169 -6.08 1.54 -5.06
C ILE A 169 -4.65 2.10 -5.06
N PRO A 170 -3.62 1.24 -4.91
CA PRO A 170 -2.24 1.65 -5.08
C PRO A 170 -1.99 2.19 -6.50
N LEU A 171 -1.44 3.40 -6.57
CA LEU A 171 -1.09 4.06 -7.83
C LEU A 171 0.33 3.74 -8.26
N GLY A 172 1.24 3.65 -7.28
CA GLY A 172 2.63 3.43 -7.53
C GLY A 172 3.43 3.11 -6.29
N ILE A 173 4.61 2.56 -6.52
CA ILE A 173 5.63 2.28 -5.52
C ILE A 173 6.98 2.81 -6.00
N ARG A 174 7.87 3.15 -5.07
CA ARG A 174 9.26 3.49 -5.34
C ARG A 174 10.17 2.91 -4.28
N PHE A 175 11.22 2.25 -4.73
CA PHE A 175 12.26 1.75 -3.83
C PHE A 175 13.09 2.91 -3.29
N GLN A 176 13.25 2.95 -1.98
CA GLN A 176 14.12 3.90 -1.30
C GLN A 176 15.58 3.55 -1.65
N LYS A 177 16.33 4.57 -2.06
CA LYS A 177 17.75 4.43 -2.39
C LYS A 177 18.60 4.53 -1.13
N ASN A 178 19.80 3.96 -1.18
CA ASN A 178 20.74 4.12 -0.08
C ASN A 178 21.06 5.61 0.17
N GLY A 179 21.03 6.04 1.43
CA GLY A 179 21.21 7.43 1.82
C GLY A 179 19.98 8.34 1.64
N GLU A 180 18.91 7.87 0.99
CA GLU A 180 17.65 8.57 0.86
C GLU A 180 16.77 8.31 2.09
N ASN A 181 16.08 9.35 2.61
CA ASN A 181 15.08 9.14 3.65
C ASN A 181 13.70 8.84 3.05
N GLU A 182 12.79 8.34 3.88
CA GLU A 182 11.44 7.95 3.47
C GLU A 182 10.63 9.11 2.87
N VAL A 183 10.75 10.31 3.46
CA VAL A 183 10.01 11.50 3.01
C VAL A 183 10.46 11.94 1.62
N ALA A 184 11.78 11.93 1.37
CA ALA A 184 12.34 12.25 0.05
C ALA A 184 11.93 11.21 -1.01
N CYS A 185 11.99 9.91 -0.66
CA CYS A 185 11.53 8.82 -1.52
C CYS A 185 10.06 8.99 -1.89
N SER A 186 9.21 9.29 -0.91
CA SER A 186 7.78 9.49 -1.11
C SER A 186 7.45 10.71 -1.96
N LEU A 187 8.18 11.81 -1.75
CA LEU A 187 8.02 13.02 -2.57
C LEU A 187 8.39 12.76 -4.03
N ALA A 188 9.53 12.08 -4.26
CA ALA A 188 9.96 11.72 -5.60
C ALA A 188 8.96 10.81 -6.31
N LEU A 189 8.37 9.83 -5.60
CA LEU A 189 7.30 9.00 -6.13
C LEU A 189 6.07 9.83 -6.51
N LEU A 190 5.64 10.75 -5.63
CA LEU A 190 4.47 11.60 -5.88
C LEU A 190 4.67 12.50 -7.10
N GLN A 191 5.86 13.10 -7.24
CA GLN A 191 6.24 13.92 -8.40
C GLN A 191 6.18 13.08 -9.68
N GLU A 192 6.84 11.94 -9.71
CA GLU A 192 6.86 11.03 -10.87
C GLU A 192 5.45 10.57 -11.27
N LEU A 193 4.60 10.23 -10.29
CA LEU A 193 3.22 9.85 -10.56
C LEU A 193 2.42 11.00 -11.18
N LEU A 194 2.53 12.23 -10.65
CA LEU A 194 1.79 13.37 -11.17
C LEU A 194 2.31 13.86 -12.53
N GLU A 195 3.60 13.76 -12.79
CA GLU A 195 4.15 13.98 -14.15
C GLU A 195 3.54 13.02 -15.17
N ARG A 196 3.42 11.74 -14.82
CA ARG A 196 2.85 10.71 -15.71
C ARG A 196 1.32 10.77 -15.78
N LEU A 197 0.63 11.00 -14.68
CA LEU A 197 -0.84 10.95 -14.59
C LEU A 197 -1.51 12.29 -14.90
N GLY A 198 -0.80 13.38 -14.70
CA GLY A 198 -1.26 14.77 -14.83
C GLY A 198 -1.54 15.42 -13.47
N CYS A 199 -1.28 16.74 -13.37
CA CYS A 199 -1.37 17.51 -12.14
C CYS A 199 -2.77 17.54 -11.47
N ARG A 200 -3.84 17.25 -12.20
CA ARG A 200 -5.22 17.17 -11.69
C ARG A 200 -5.67 15.73 -11.43
N PHE A 201 -4.73 14.82 -11.29
CA PHE A 201 -5.07 13.42 -11.06
C PHE A 201 -5.51 13.15 -9.63
N LEU A 202 -4.90 13.82 -8.67
CA LEU A 202 -5.22 13.83 -7.25
C LEU A 202 -5.63 15.23 -6.81
N ASP A 203 -6.39 15.34 -5.74
CA ASP A 203 -6.82 16.63 -5.17
C ASP A 203 -6.20 16.86 -3.79
N LEU A 204 -5.93 15.78 -3.02
CA LEU A 204 -5.51 15.90 -1.64
C LEU A 204 -4.62 14.72 -1.23
N LEU A 205 -3.59 15.03 -0.43
CA LEU A 205 -2.68 14.07 0.17
C LEU A 205 -2.94 13.94 1.68
N VAL A 206 -2.99 12.71 2.19
CA VAL A 206 -2.99 12.43 3.63
C VAL A 206 -1.74 11.65 3.99
N ALA A 207 -1.10 11.98 5.11
CA ALA A 207 0.12 11.34 5.55
C ALA A 207 0.23 11.32 7.08
N ASP A 208 1.20 10.58 7.58
CA ASP A 208 1.48 10.53 8.99
C ASP A 208 2.36 11.72 9.42
N ALA A 209 2.62 11.85 10.73
CA ALA A 209 3.37 12.98 11.29
C ALA A 209 4.80 13.09 10.73
N LEU A 210 5.44 12.01 10.32
CA LEU A 210 6.78 12.04 9.74
C LEU A 210 6.88 13.01 8.54
N TYR A 211 5.78 13.13 7.79
CA TYR A 211 5.68 13.95 6.58
C TYR A 211 5.33 15.42 6.87
N LEU A 212 5.01 15.79 8.11
CA LEU A 212 4.78 17.20 8.45
C LEU A 212 6.12 17.93 8.60
N GLN A 213 6.72 18.22 7.46
CA GLN A 213 7.98 18.94 7.33
C GLN A 213 7.82 20.08 6.33
N ALA A 214 8.37 21.26 6.65
CA ALA A 214 8.21 22.45 5.83
C ALA A 214 8.56 22.25 4.34
N PRO A 215 9.71 21.61 3.98
CA PRO A 215 10.04 21.36 2.59
C PRO A 215 9.06 20.42 1.89
N PHE A 216 8.56 19.40 2.60
CA PHE A 216 7.63 18.43 2.05
C PHE A 216 6.28 19.06 1.72
N VAL A 217 5.68 19.78 2.68
CA VAL A 217 4.37 20.41 2.45
C VAL A 217 4.44 21.50 1.38
N ALA A 218 5.53 22.26 1.31
CA ALA A 218 5.75 23.25 0.26
C ALA A 218 5.83 22.59 -1.13
N ALA A 219 6.50 21.45 -1.25
CA ALA A 219 6.57 20.69 -2.48
C ALA A 219 5.22 20.08 -2.88
N VAL A 220 4.45 19.57 -1.92
CA VAL A 220 3.08 19.04 -2.15
C VAL A 220 2.16 20.16 -2.66
N GLU A 221 2.22 21.35 -2.07
CA GLU A 221 1.46 22.52 -2.54
C GLU A 221 1.88 22.98 -3.93
N ALA A 222 3.18 22.95 -4.23
CA ALA A 222 3.70 23.26 -5.56
C ALA A 222 3.19 22.28 -6.64
N LEU A 223 2.86 21.05 -6.25
CA LEU A 223 2.20 20.06 -7.12
C LEU A 223 0.68 20.30 -7.27
N GLY A 224 0.14 21.33 -6.61
CA GLY A 224 -1.27 21.69 -6.67
C GLY A 224 -2.17 20.82 -5.80
N LEU A 225 -1.63 20.18 -4.76
CA LEU A 225 -2.38 19.33 -3.84
C LEU A 225 -2.66 20.04 -2.52
N ASP A 226 -3.88 19.85 -2.02
CA ASP A 226 -4.17 20.07 -0.62
C ASP A 226 -3.58 18.93 0.23
N TRP A 227 -3.42 19.17 1.53
CA TRP A 227 -2.91 18.14 2.43
C TRP A 227 -3.58 18.14 3.80
N VAL A 228 -3.65 16.96 4.43
CA VAL A 228 -4.00 16.75 5.84
C VAL A 228 -3.00 15.77 6.42
N ILE A 229 -2.22 16.21 7.39
CA ILE A 229 -1.12 15.44 7.99
C ILE A 229 -1.28 15.43 9.52
N ASN A 230 -1.00 14.28 10.14
CA ASN A 230 -1.01 14.17 11.59
C ASN A 230 0.03 15.13 12.20
N LEU A 231 -0.37 15.85 13.22
CA LEU A 231 0.51 16.70 14.01
C LEU A 231 0.85 16.00 15.34
N LYS A 232 2.12 15.77 15.57
CA LYS A 232 2.68 15.11 16.76
C LYS A 232 3.94 15.84 17.24
N ASP A 233 4.66 15.23 18.16
CA ASP A 233 5.86 15.79 18.79
C ASP A 233 7.05 16.05 17.84
N ASN A 234 6.97 15.59 16.58
CA ASN A 234 7.93 15.96 15.53
C ASN A 234 7.84 17.46 15.12
N GLN A 235 6.74 18.14 15.46
CA GLN A 235 6.56 19.59 15.31
C GLN A 235 6.15 20.19 16.68
N PRO A 236 7.07 20.27 17.65
CA PRO A 236 6.75 20.58 19.05
C PRO A 236 6.18 21.99 19.21
N GLU A 237 6.69 22.97 18.48
CA GLU A 237 6.24 24.35 18.55
C GLU A 237 4.82 24.52 18.00
N LEU A 238 4.54 23.96 16.83
CA LEU A 238 3.21 23.99 16.25
C LEU A 238 2.19 23.25 17.14
N LEU A 239 2.60 22.11 17.71
CA LEU A 239 1.75 21.35 18.62
C LEU A 239 1.49 22.10 19.93
N ALA A 240 2.50 22.78 20.49
CA ALA A 240 2.34 23.60 21.69
C ALA A 240 1.39 24.76 21.42
N GLU A 241 1.54 25.44 20.29
CA GLU A 241 0.65 26.55 19.91
C GLU A 241 -0.80 26.06 19.69
N ALA A 242 -0.97 24.94 19.02
CA ALA A 242 -2.28 24.31 18.86
C ALA A 242 -2.93 23.91 20.21
N ARG A 243 -2.14 23.39 21.16
CA ARG A 243 -2.62 23.06 22.52
C ARG A 243 -2.97 24.32 23.33
N ARG A 244 -2.30 25.43 23.09
CA ARG A 244 -2.60 26.71 23.75
C ARG A 244 -3.94 27.31 23.31
N ILE A 245 -4.26 27.15 22.01
CA ILE A 245 -5.48 27.73 21.41
C ILE A 245 -6.68 26.80 21.62
N LEU A 246 -6.48 25.48 21.52
CA LEU A 246 -7.55 24.51 21.57
C LEU A 246 -7.80 23.99 23.01
N PRO A 247 -9.04 23.71 23.42
CA PRO A 247 -9.35 23.24 24.77
C PRO A 247 -8.51 22.04 25.21
N SER A 248 -8.05 22.04 26.47
CA SER A 248 -7.24 20.96 27.03
C SER A 248 -8.04 19.67 27.30
N GLU A 249 -9.29 19.79 27.67
CA GLU A 249 -10.13 18.69 28.14
C GLU A 249 -11.25 18.39 27.16
N GLY A 250 -11.56 17.09 27.01
CA GLY A 250 -12.76 16.59 26.37
C GLY A 250 -13.77 16.12 27.41
N SER A 251 -15.04 16.00 27.03
CA SER A 251 -16.11 15.46 27.88
C SER A 251 -15.82 13.98 28.24
N ALA A 252 -16.32 13.57 29.41
CA ALA A 252 -16.16 12.21 29.93
C ALA A 252 -17.08 11.17 29.26
N ASP A 253 -17.85 11.53 28.22
CA ASP A 253 -18.70 10.56 27.53
C ASP A 253 -17.84 9.61 26.67
N PRO A 254 -17.79 8.30 26.99
CA PRO A 254 -16.90 7.34 26.34
C PRO A 254 -17.20 7.09 24.85
N GLN A 255 -18.33 7.51 24.33
CA GLN A 255 -18.74 7.18 22.96
C GLN A 255 -18.73 8.36 22.00
N GLU A 256 -18.59 9.59 22.49
CA GLU A 256 -18.68 10.79 21.67
C GLU A 256 -17.34 11.21 21.10
N LEU A 257 -17.30 11.42 19.77
CA LEU A 257 -16.17 12.04 19.10
C LEU A 257 -16.26 13.57 19.28
N GLN A 258 -15.34 14.13 20.03
CA GLN A 258 -15.26 15.56 20.22
C GLN A 258 -14.25 16.18 19.26
N LEU A 259 -14.60 17.33 18.71
CA LEU A 259 -13.86 18.02 17.66
C LEU A 259 -13.73 19.51 17.99
N TRP A 260 -12.52 20.02 17.93
CA TRP A 260 -12.22 21.43 17.99
C TRP A 260 -11.33 21.81 16.82
N HIS A 261 -11.38 23.05 16.39
CA HIS A 261 -10.53 23.52 15.30
C HIS A 261 -10.04 24.95 15.54
N ALA A 262 -8.84 25.22 15.06
CA ALA A 262 -8.26 26.53 14.96
C ALA A 262 -7.88 26.77 13.49
N PRO A 263 -8.53 27.72 12.81
CA PRO A 263 -8.32 27.91 11.37
C PRO A 263 -6.95 28.52 11.04
N GLN A 264 -6.31 29.18 11.98
CA GLN A 264 -5.05 29.87 11.79
C GLN A 264 -4.15 29.64 13.00
N VAL A 265 -3.32 28.61 12.94
CA VAL A 265 -2.26 28.35 13.93
C VAL A 265 -0.94 28.69 13.26
N HIS A 266 -0.16 29.56 13.92
CA HIS A 266 1.12 29.99 13.38
C HIS A 266 2.14 28.85 13.43
N TRP A 267 2.75 28.53 12.30
CA TRP A 267 3.80 27.53 12.18
C TRP A 267 5.14 28.25 11.97
N LEU A 268 5.86 28.48 13.06
CA LEU A 268 7.07 29.29 13.13
C LEU A 268 8.12 28.90 12.07
N VAL A 269 8.36 27.61 11.88
CA VAL A 269 9.36 27.09 10.93
C VAL A 269 9.10 27.56 9.49
N THR A 270 7.86 27.81 9.13
CA THR A 270 7.47 28.21 7.76
C THR A 270 7.07 29.68 7.67
N ASP A 271 6.95 30.34 8.80
CA ASP A 271 6.37 31.69 8.92
C ASP A 271 4.97 31.82 8.26
N ARG A 272 4.21 30.74 8.32
CA ARG A 272 2.85 30.66 7.75
C ARG A 272 1.84 30.18 8.79
N THR A 273 0.58 30.35 8.49
CA THR A 273 -0.51 29.77 9.28
C THR A 273 -1.05 28.51 8.62
N VAL A 274 -1.43 27.56 9.45
CA VAL A 274 -2.09 26.32 9.03
C VAL A 274 -3.34 26.10 9.87
N GLY A 275 -4.33 25.41 9.28
CA GLY A 275 -5.48 24.97 10.04
C GLY A 275 -5.12 23.77 10.91
N VAL A 276 -5.58 23.73 12.15
CA VAL A 276 -5.40 22.58 13.05
C VAL A 276 -6.75 22.10 13.58
N VAL A 277 -6.99 20.80 13.49
CA VAL A 277 -8.15 20.12 14.09
C VAL A 277 -7.66 19.19 15.19
N LYS A 278 -8.20 19.36 16.41
CA LYS A 278 -8.02 18.45 17.53
C LYS A 278 -9.24 17.53 17.62
N THR A 279 -8.99 16.25 17.83
CA THR A 279 -10.05 15.28 18.09
C THR A 279 -9.76 14.50 19.35
N VAL A 280 -10.79 14.28 20.17
CA VAL A 280 -10.71 13.40 21.34
C VAL A 280 -11.79 12.36 21.22
N ARG A 281 -11.43 11.11 21.40
CA ARG A 281 -12.36 9.99 21.41
C ARG A 281 -11.99 9.04 22.53
N SER A 282 -12.96 8.70 23.35
CA SER A 282 -12.85 7.64 24.33
C SER A 282 -13.56 6.38 23.82
N ILE A 283 -12.91 5.24 23.96
CA ILE A 283 -13.45 3.93 23.57
C ILE A 283 -13.35 3.02 24.76
N GLU A 284 -14.48 2.45 25.13
CA GLU A 284 -14.55 1.39 26.13
C GLU A 284 -14.46 0.04 25.43
N TYR A 285 -13.47 -0.78 25.80
CA TYR A 285 -13.34 -2.13 25.29
C TYR A 285 -12.96 -3.13 26.39
N ARG A 286 -13.31 -4.39 26.16
CA ARG A 286 -12.96 -5.47 27.07
C ARG A 286 -11.63 -6.08 26.67
N ARG A 287 -10.64 -5.94 27.55
CA ARG A 287 -9.32 -6.57 27.40
C ARG A 287 -9.30 -7.89 28.16
N GLN A 288 -8.78 -8.93 27.53
CA GLN A 288 -8.51 -10.20 28.19
C GLN A 288 -7.09 -10.16 28.74
N LEU A 289 -6.95 -10.12 30.07
CA LEU A 289 -5.67 -10.23 30.77
C LEU A 289 -5.43 -11.70 31.12
N VAL A 290 -4.27 -12.22 30.73
CA VAL A 290 -3.83 -13.54 31.18
C VAL A 290 -2.90 -13.35 32.37
N ARG A 291 -3.40 -13.58 33.58
CA ARG A 291 -2.61 -13.61 34.80
C ARG A 291 -2.22 -15.05 35.12
N ARG A 292 -1.07 -15.21 35.77
CA ARG A 292 -0.66 -16.50 36.35
C ARG A 292 -0.88 -16.44 37.86
N ASP A 293 -1.49 -17.49 38.42
CA ASP A 293 -1.57 -17.66 39.86
C ASP A 293 -0.24 -18.09 40.47
N GLU A 294 -0.19 -18.20 41.78
CA GLU A 294 1.02 -18.63 42.53
C GLU A 294 1.50 -20.05 42.16
N LEU A 295 0.66 -20.84 41.51
CA LEU A 295 0.94 -22.18 41.00
C LEU A 295 1.29 -22.16 39.48
N GLY A 296 1.45 -20.97 38.87
CA GLY A 296 1.78 -20.79 37.45
C GLY A 296 0.65 -21.07 36.46
N ARG A 297 -0.59 -21.30 36.92
CA ARG A 297 -1.75 -21.55 36.07
C ARG A 297 -2.26 -20.25 35.45
N LYS A 298 -2.58 -20.29 34.17
CA LYS A 298 -3.09 -19.13 33.44
C LYS A 298 -4.59 -18.95 33.72
N HIS A 299 -4.96 -17.79 34.24
CA HIS A 299 -6.34 -17.35 34.39
C HIS A 299 -6.60 -16.17 33.46
N ALA A 300 -7.72 -16.23 32.72
CA ALA A 300 -8.16 -15.16 31.85
C ALA A 300 -9.19 -14.30 32.59
N GLU A 301 -8.80 -13.08 32.92
CA GLU A 301 -9.71 -12.07 33.48
C GLU A 301 -10.11 -11.09 32.38
N LYS A 302 -11.38 -10.68 32.36
CA LYS A 302 -11.88 -9.62 31.47
C LYS A 302 -11.91 -8.31 32.24
N GLU A 303 -11.10 -7.36 31.78
CA GLU A 303 -11.07 -6.00 32.30
C GLU A 303 -11.74 -5.06 31.30
N THR A 304 -12.60 -4.17 31.78
CA THR A 304 -13.11 -3.08 30.96
C THR A 304 -12.12 -1.91 31.04
N VAL A 305 -11.58 -1.52 29.90
CA VAL A 305 -10.60 -0.44 29.79
C VAL A 305 -11.22 0.70 28.99
N LEU A 306 -11.18 1.90 29.56
CA LEU A 306 -11.50 3.15 28.86
C LEU A 306 -10.18 3.73 28.30
N GLU A 307 -10.06 3.76 26.99
CA GLU A 307 -8.91 4.35 26.31
C GLU A 307 -9.31 5.66 25.65
N THR A 308 -8.67 6.75 26.05
CA THR A 308 -8.89 8.06 25.43
C THR A 308 -7.75 8.37 24.48
N SER A 309 -8.08 8.58 23.21
CA SER A 309 -7.15 8.97 22.17
C SER A 309 -7.34 10.42 21.75
N THR A 310 -6.26 11.20 21.79
CA THR A 310 -6.24 12.58 21.28
C THR A 310 -5.39 12.63 20.03
N ASN A 311 -5.94 13.16 18.95
CA ASN A 311 -5.23 13.33 17.69
C ASN A 311 -5.31 14.79 17.25
N PHE A 312 -4.22 15.27 16.64
CA PHE A 312 -4.15 16.57 15.98
C PHE A 312 -3.85 16.37 14.50
N TYR A 313 -4.52 17.15 13.67
CA TYR A 313 -4.33 17.16 12.20
C TYR A 313 -4.04 18.59 11.76
N ALA A 314 -2.91 18.80 11.10
CA ALA A 314 -2.59 20.04 10.42
C ALA A 314 -3.01 19.96 8.95
N SER A 315 -3.41 21.09 8.37
CA SER A 315 -3.90 21.17 6.98
C SER A 315 -3.72 22.56 6.39
N ASN A 316 -3.55 22.64 5.07
CA ASN A 316 -3.65 23.90 4.32
C ASN A 316 -5.09 24.22 3.85
N LEU A 317 -6.05 23.34 4.14
CA LEU A 317 -7.45 23.58 3.81
C LEU A 317 -8.05 24.73 4.65
N GLU A 318 -8.93 25.51 4.03
CA GLU A 318 -9.59 26.63 4.71
C GLU A 318 -10.67 26.11 5.67
N LEU A 319 -10.33 26.00 6.97
CA LEU A 319 -11.23 25.45 7.98
C LEU A 319 -12.47 26.31 8.26
N GLY A 320 -12.52 27.55 7.78
CA GLY A 320 -13.73 28.37 7.84
C GLY A 320 -14.86 27.88 6.97
N SER A 321 -14.53 27.20 5.86
CA SER A 321 -15.49 26.68 4.87
C SER A 321 -15.64 25.14 4.94
N ILE A 322 -14.73 24.45 5.62
CA ILE A 322 -14.67 22.99 5.68
C ILE A 322 -14.98 22.51 7.10
N PRO A 323 -15.99 21.65 7.31
CA PRO A 323 -16.30 21.14 8.65
C PRO A 323 -15.12 20.36 9.25
N PRO A 324 -14.80 20.55 10.54
CA PRO A 324 -13.72 19.83 11.23
C PRO A 324 -13.85 18.32 11.17
N VAL A 325 -15.08 17.79 11.15
CA VAL A 325 -15.32 16.35 11.00
C VAL A 325 -14.79 15.79 9.68
N PHE A 326 -14.78 16.59 8.62
CA PHE A 326 -14.23 16.15 7.34
C PHE A 326 -12.69 16.05 7.40
N ILE A 327 -12.02 17.00 8.07
CA ILE A 327 -10.56 16.90 8.31
C ILE A 327 -10.23 15.66 9.14
N HIS A 328 -11.02 15.35 10.16
CA HIS A 328 -10.88 14.12 10.92
C HIS A 328 -11.04 12.87 10.04
N GLN A 329 -12.05 12.83 9.18
CA GLN A 329 -12.26 11.72 8.25
C GLN A 329 -11.08 11.57 7.29
N LEU A 330 -10.55 12.68 6.74
CA LEU A 330 -9.35 12.70 5.90
C LEU A 330 -8.14 12.14 6.65
N GLY A 331 -7.84 12.67 7.83
CA GLY A 331 -6.70 12.20 8.63
C GLY A 331 -6.80 10.72 8.99
N ARG A 332 -8.02 10.24 9.30
CA ARG A 332 -8.26 8.82 9.56
C ARG A 332 -8.13 7.95 8.31
N SER A 333 -8.45 8.46 7.13
CA SER A 333 -8.35 7.69 5.89
C SER A 333 -6.91 7.26 5.56
N ARG A 334 -5.91 7.92 6.14
CA ARG A 334 -4.51 7.49 6.05
C ARG A 334 -4.30 6.04 6.51
N TRP A 335 -5.00 5.62 7.57
CA TRP A 335 -4.87 4.26 8.11
C TRP A 335 -5.25 3.14 7.13
N ILE A 336 -5.98 3.48 6.06
CA ILE A 336 -6.35 2.51 5.01
C ILE A 336 -5.10 1.94 4.34
N ILE A 337 -4.03 2.74 4.16
CA ILE A 337 -2.79 2.24 3.55
C ILE A 337 -2.14 1.16 4.42
N ASP A 338 -2.12 1.34 5.74
CA ASP A 338 -1.56 0.37 6.68
C ASP A 338 -2.44 -0.88 6.80
N SER A 339 -3.73 -0.67 7.12
CA SER A 339 -4.64 -1.76 7.51
C SER A 339 -5.15 -2.58 6.32
N GLU A 340 -5.35 -1.96 5.17
CA GLU A 340 -5.94 -2.64 4.01
C GLU A 340 -4.91 -2.94 2.90
N VAL A 341 -3.87 -2.11 2.72
CA VAL A 341 -2.85 -2.35 1.70
C VAL A 341 -1.68 -3.11 2.28
N PHE A 342 -0.95 -2.52 3.23
CA PHE A 342 0.28 -3.13 3.75
C PHE A 342 0.01 -4.43 4.50
N GLN A 343 -1.02 -4.48 5.34
CA GLN A 343 -1.38 -5.69 6.06
C GLN A 343 -1.78 -6.80 5.08
N THR A 344 -2.69 -6.56 4.15
CA THR A 344 -3.15 -7.57 3.19
C THR A 344 -2.04 -8.01 2.26
N MET A 345 -1.26 -7.07 1.71
CA MET A 345 -0.12 -7.44 0.85
C MET A 345 0.98 -8.18 1.61
N THR A 346 1.15 -7.96 2.91
CA THR A 346 2.12 -8.70 3.73
C THR A 346 1.63 -10.10 4.05
N THR A 347 0.38 -10.24 4.49
CA THR A 347 -0.19 -11.52 4.94
C THR A 347 -0.58 -12.44 3.79
N GLU A 348 -1.21 -11.88 2.76
CA GLU A 348 -1.78 -12.63 1.64
C GLU A 348 -0.96 -12.49 0.35
N GLY A 349 -0.42 -11.29 0.09
CA GLY A 349 0.36 -10.99 -1.12
C GLY A 349 1.86 -11.30 -1.02
N HIS A 350 2.32 -11.81 0.12
CA HIS A 350 3.73 -12.18 0.38
C HIS A 350 4.73 -11.05 0.11
N LEU A 351 4.34 -9.78 0.32
CA LEU A 351 5.15 -8.60 0.03
C LEU A 351 6.50 -8.64 0.73
N LYS A 352 6.54 -9.08 2.00
CA LYS A 352 7.76 -9.15 2.82
C LYS A 352 8.59 -10.41 2.61
N LYS A 353 8.18 -11.32 1.71
CA LYS A 353 8.89 -12.57 1.41
C LYS A 353 9.22 -12.67 -0.09
N PRO A 354 10.09 -11.79 -0.62
CA PRO A 354 10.46 -11.87 -2.02
C PRO A 354 11.26 -13.14 -2.29
N SER A 355 10.98 -13.80 -3.40
CA SER A 355 11.71 -14.99 -3.84
C SER A 355 13.01 -14.66 -4.59
N VAL A 356 13.23 -13.39 -4.91
CA VAL A 356 14.42 -12.88 -5.58
C VAL A 356 15.03 -11.77 -4.73
N HIS A 357 16.27 -11.95 -4.27
CA HIS A 357 17.00 -11.00 -3.44
C HIS A 357 18.53 -11.20 -3.59
N GLN A 358 18.98 -11.52 -4.80
CA GLN A 358 20.40 -11.65 -5.11
C GLN A 358 20.72 -10.96 -6.43
N GLY A 359 21.93 -10.42 -6.53
CA GLY A 359 22.38 -9.70 -7.72
C GLY A 359 21.77 -8.31 -7.86
N ARG A 360 21.44 -7.91 -9.07
CA ARG A 360 20.85 -6.59 -9.34
C ARG A 360 19.43 -6.52 -8.82
N GLY A 361 19.11 -5.48 -8.04
CA GLY A 361 17.81 -5.29 -7.36
C GLY A 361 16.60 -5.16 -8.29
N GLN A 362 16.81 -5.03 -9.61
CA GLN A 362 15.76 -4.88 -10.61
C GLN A 362 14.74 -6.02 -10.61
N ALA A 363 15.17 -7.28 -10.43
CA ALA A 363 14.25 -8.41 -10.36
C ALA A 363 13.29 -8.30 -9.17
N LEU A 364 13.81 -7.86 -8.01
CA LEU A 364 13.01 -7.60 -6.81
C LEU A 364 12.00 -6.47 -7.05
N MET A 365 12.45 -5.40 -7.69
CA MET A 365 11.61 -4.24 -8.02
C MET A 365 10.45 -4.65 -8.94
N VAL A 366 10.74 -5.35 -10.04
CA VAL A 366 9.73 -5.80 -11.01
C VAL A 366 8.77 -6.80 -10.38
N LEU A 367 9.27 -7.76 -9.59
CA LEU A 367 8.40 -8.70 -8.85
C LEU A 367 7.45 -7.97 -7.90
N THR A 368 7.96 -6.97 -7.17
CA THR A 368 7.15 -6.17 -6.25
C THR A 368 6.07 -5.41 -7.01
N TRP A 369 6.42 -4.78 -8.14
CA TRP A 369 5.46 -4.11 -9.01
C TRP A 369 4.37 -5.06 -9.52
N ILE A 370 4.74 -6.25 -10.00
CA ILE A 370 3.75 -7.23 -10.50
C ILE A 370 2.82 -7.68 -9.37
N ARG A 371 3.32 -7.85 -8.15
CA ARG A 371 2.48 -8.17 -6.98
C ARG A 371 1.50 -7.04 -6.65
N VAL A 372 1.95 -5.78 -6.67
CA VAL A 372 1.08 -4.61 -6.46
C VAL A 372 0.01 -4.51 -7.54
N LEU A 373 0.38 -4.71 -8.81
CA LEU A 373 -0.57 -4.74 -9.93
C LEU A 373 -1.59 -5.87 -9.79
N ALA A 374 -1.14 -7.07 -9.44
CA ALA A 374 -2.03 -8.22 -9.23
C ALA A 374 -3.01 -7.96 -8.07
N PHE A 375 -2.52 -7.42 -6.95
CA PHE A 375 -3.35 -7.01 -5.83
C PHE A 375 -4.41 -5.98 -6.26
N THR A 376 -3.98 -4.90 -6.91
CA THR A 376 -4.86 -3.82 -7.37
C THR A 376 -5.96 -4.34 -8.31
N LEU A 377 -5.58 -5.09 -9.34
CA LEU A 377 -6.53 -5.58 -10.34
C LEU A 377 -7.44 -6.67 -9.80
N THR A 378 -6.97 -7.47 -8.84
CA THR A 378 -7.79 -8.45 -8.12
C THR A 378 -8.85 -7.75 -7.26
N LEU A 379 -8.49 -6.67 -6.54
CA LEU A 379 -9.44 -5.83 -5.80
C LEU A 379 -10.48 -5.19 -6.72
N VAL A 380 -10.05 -4.61 -7.83
CA VAL A 380 -10.96 -4.00 -8.81
C VAL A 380 -11.94 -5.04 -9.35
N PHE A 381 -11.45 -6.21 -9.77
CA PHE A 381 -12.29 -7.31 -10.23
C PHE A 381 -13.27 -7.77 -9.15
N PHE A 382 -12.80 -7.95 -7.91
CA PHE A 382 -13.62 -8.35 -6.79
C PHE A 382 -14.77 -7.38 -6.53
N HIS A 383 -14.45 -6.09 -6.37
CA HIS A 383 -15.45 -5.09 -6.01
C HIS A 383 -16.42 -4.74 -7.15
N ARG A 384 -15.94 -4.75 -8.39
CA ARG A 384 -16.76 -4.33 -9.54
C ARG A 384 -17.51 -5.47 -10.21
N HIS A 385 -17.02 -6.69 -10.09
CA HIS A 385 -17.59 -7.82 -10.84
C HIS A 385 -18.06 -8.96 -9.96
N VAL A 386 -17.30 -9.32 -8.91
CA VAL A 386 -17.59 -10.52 -8.11
C VAL A 386 -18.56 -10.23 -6.97
N ARG A 387 -18.34 -9.15 -6.22
CA ARG A 387 -19.10 -8.83 -5.00
C ARG A 387 -20.60 -8.73 -5.20
N SER A 388 -21.04 -8.22 -6.36
CA SER A 388 -22.46 -8.10 -6.69
C SER A 388 -23.18 -9.46 -6.81
N HIS A 389 -22.45 -10.52 -7.14
CA HIS A 389 -22.97 -11.88 -7.30
C HIS A 389 -23.00 -12.69 -5.98
N PHE A 390 -22.31 -12.19 -4.95
CA PHE A 390 -22.16 -12.88 -3.65
C PHE A 390 -22.67 -12.01 -2.49
N LYS A 391 -23.83 -11.37 -2.66
CA LYS A 391 -24.41 -10.44 -1.69
C LYS A 391 -24.61 -11.04 -0.27
N ASN A 392 -24.78 -12.37 -0.18
CA ASN A 392 -25.08 -13.08 1.07
C ASN A 392 -23.90 -13.91 1.58
N CYS A 393 -22.71 -13.81 1.02
CA CYS A 393 -21.52 -14.54 1.45
C CYS A 393 -20.38 -13.58 1.77
N SER A 394 -19.72 -13.78 2.90
CA SER A 394 -18.44 -13.13 3.19
C SER A 394 -17.34 -13.79 2.38
N LEU A 395 -17.17 -13.39 1.13
CA LEU A 395 -16.05 -13.85 0.30
C LEU A 395 -14.82 -12.96 0.59
N GLY A 396 -13.73 -13.54 1.08
CA GLY A 396 -12.44 -12.86 1.27
C GLY A 396 -11.55 -12.94 0.02
N LEU A 397 -10.46 -12.17 0.02
CA LEU A 397 -9.47 -12.19 -1.08
C LEU A 397 -8.80 -13.56 -1.21
N CYS A 398 -8.52 -14.25 -0.10
CA CYS A 398 -8.00 -15.62 -0.12
C CYS A 398 -8.95 -16.62 -0.81
N ASP A 399 -10.26 -16.48 -0.59
CA ASP A 399 -11.24 -17.33 -1.26
C ASP A 399 -11.32 -17.01 -2.76
N LEU A 400 -11.19 -15.72 -3.10
CA LEU A 400 -11.10 -15.33 -4.50
C LEU A 400 -9.85 -15.90 -5.17
N ALA A 401 -8.67 -15.81 -4.52
CA ALA A 401 -7.41 -16.37 -5.03
C ALA A 401 -7.53 -17.87 -5.30
N ARG A 402 -8.10 -18.65 -4.36
CA ARG A 402 -8.37 -20.08 -4.57
C ARG A 402 -9.31 -20.32 -5.77
N ARG A 403 -10.38 -19.54 -5.91
CA ARG A 403 -11.31 -19.65 -7.04
C ARG A 403 -10.66 -19.32 -8.37
N LEU A 404 -9.75 -18.31 -8.39
CA LEU A 404 -8.95 -18.01 -9.58
C LEU A 404 -8.04 -19.19 -9.94
N ALA A 405 -7.33 -19.77 -8.97
CA ALA A 405 -6.51 -20.96 -9.21
C ALA A 405 -7.31 -22.12 -9.83
N TYR A 406 -8.49 -22.43 -9.29
CA TYR A 406 -9.35 -23.45 -9.89
C TYR A 406 -9.81 -23.13 -11.31
N GLN A 407 -10.03 -21.84 -11.64
CA GLN A 407 -10.40 -21.45 -13.00
C GLN A 407 -9.29 -21.75 -14.03
N PHE A 408 -8.03 -21.62 -13.62
CA PHE A 408 -6.89 -21.85 -14.51
C PHE A 408 -6.61 -23.33 -14.80
N LEU A 409 -7.21 -24.26 -14.05
CA LEU A 409 -7.18 -25.70 -14.37
C LEU A 409 -7.88 -26.05 -15.70
N VAL A 410 -8.79 -25.18 -16.14
CA VAL A 410 -9.56 -25.43 -17.37
C VAL A 410 -8.92 -24.67 -18.54
N PRO A 411 -8.56 -25.33 -19.65
CA PRO A 411 -8.02 -24.66 -20.83
C PRO A 411 -8.95 -23.55 -21.34
N ARG A 412 -8.37 -22.51 -21.96
CA ARG A 412 -9.18 -21.55 -22.74
C ARG A 412 -9.90 -22.33 -23.84
N PRO A 413 -11.19 -22.10 -24.10
CA PRO A 413 -11.75 -22.50 -25.38
C PRO A 413 -10.97 -21.75 -26.45
N ASP A 414 -10.48 -22.48 -27.44
CA ASP A 414 -9.82 -21.89 -28.59
C ASP A 414 -10.74 -20.79 -29.15
N SER A 415 -10.18 -19.60 -29.31
CA SER A 415 -10.84 -18.53 -30.03
C SER A 415 -10.86 -18.91 -31.50
N SER A 416 -11.87 -19.71 -31.88
CA SER A 416 -12.23 -19.89 -33.27
C SER A 416 -12.87 -18.64 -33.85
#